data_d3e651338be7914939b6fb59a42db35b
#
_entry.id   d3e651338be7914939b6fb59a42db35b
#
_cell.length_a   1.000
_cell.length_b   1.000
_cell.length_c   1.000
_cell.angle_alpha   90.00
_cell.angle_beta   90.00
_cell.angle_gamma   90.00
#
_symmetry.space_group_name_H-M   'P 1'
#
loop_
_entity.id
_entity.type
_entity.pdbx_description
1 polymer ?
#
loop_
_entity_poly.entity_id
_entity_poly.type
_entity_poly.pdbx_seq_one_letter_code
_entity_poly.pdbx_strand_id
1 'polypeptide(L)'
;MAAKPSIPKGTRDFSPVEMAKRNYIFNTIRDVYHLYGFQQIETPAMEMLSTLMGKYGEEGDKLLFKIQNSGDYFSGLTDEELLSRNAAKLASKFCEKGLRYDLTVPFARYVVMHRDEITFPFKRYQIQPVWRADRPQKGRYREFYQCDADVVGSDSLLN
;
A
#
# COMPACT_ATOMS: atom_id res chain seq x y z
N MET A 1 -4.99 36.29 6.22
CA MET A 1 -5.56 35.36 7.22
C MET A 1 -4.83 34.05 7.09
N ALA A 2 -4.39 33.45 8.20
CA ALA A 2 -3.80 32.11 8.18
C ALA A 2 -4.88 31.07 7.80
N ALA A 3 -4.53 30.13 6.94
CA ALA A 3 -5.43 29.07 6.55
C ALA A 3 -5.79 28.19 7.77
N LYS A 4 -7.07 27.83 7.93
CA LYS A 4 -7.49 26.93 9.00
C LYS A 4 -6.87 25.55 8.77
N PRO A 5 -6.24 24.94 9.79
CA PRO A 5 -5.70 23.58 9.66
C PRO A 5 -6.76 22.59 9.20
N SER A 6 -6.38 21.69 8.29
CA SER A 6 -7.26 20.64 7.77
C SER A 6 -6.45 19.40 7.43
N ILE A 7 -7.09 18.25 7.41
CA ILE A 7 -6.51 16.98 6.97
C ILE A 7 -6.96 16.65 5.54
N PRO A 8 -6.22 15.83 4.79
CA PRO A 8 -6.60 15.40 3.45
C PRO A 8 -7.96 14.69 3.46
N LYS A 9 -8.78 14.95 2.44
CA LYS A 9 -10.09 14.33 2.33
C LYS A 9 -9.98 12.80 2.20
N GLY A 10 -10.69 12.08 3.07
CA GLY A 10 -10.67 10.61 3.11
C GLY A 10 -9.62 10.04 4.06
N THR A 11 -8.99 10.88 4.85
CA THR A 11 -8.16 10.49 6.01
C THR A 11 -8.81 10.95 7.31
N ARG A 12 -8.32 10.48 8.45
CA ARG A 12 -8.80 10.92 9.75
C ARG A 12 -7.74 10.74 10.83
N ASP A 13 -7.84 11.55 11.87
CA ASP A 13 -7.13 11.36 13.12
C ASP A 13 -7.84 10.32 13.99
N PHE A 14 -7.11 9.72 14.91
CA PHE A 14 -7.64 8.79 15.91
C PHE A 14 -7.30 9.31 17.30
N SER A 15 -8.32 9.51 18.11
CA SER A 15 -8.15 9.88 19.51
C SER A 15 -7.53 8.74 20.34
N PRO A 16 -6.98 9.02 21.54
CA PRO A 16 -6.44 7.98 22.41
C PRO A 16 -7.42 6.84 22.70
N VAL A 17 -8.71 7.16 22.89
CA VAL A 17 -9.76 6.16 23.12
C VAL A 17 -10.00 5.27 21.91
N GLU A 18 -10.01 5.86 20.70
CA GLU A 18 -10.14 5.10 19.45
C GLU A 18 -8.92 4.22 19.23
N MET A 19 -7.72 4.73 19.55
CA MET A 19 -6.49 3.94 19.45
C MET A 19 -6.46 2.78 20.44
N ALA A 20 -6.98 2.93 21.66
CA ALA A 20 -7.11 1.83 22.62
C ALA A 20 -8.00 0.71 22.06
N LYS A 21 -9.17 1.07 21.51
CA LYS A 21 -10.09 0.11 20.87
C LYS A 21 -9.45 -0.58 19.67
N ARG A 22 -8.73 0.17 18.84
CA ARG A 22 -8.05 -0.32 17.65
C ARG A 22 -6.94 -1.30 18.01
N ASN A 23 -6.12 -0.96 18.99
CA ASN A 23 -5.05 -1.85 19.47
C ASN A 23 -5.60 -3.13 20.06
N TYR A 24 -6.74 -3.08 20.78
CA TYR A 24 -7.43 -4.28 21.25
C TYR A 24 -7.80 -5.20 20.08
N ILE A 25 -8.40 -4.66 19.01
CA ILE A 25 -8.76 -5.43 17.81
C ILE A 25 -7.51 -6.02 17.17
N PHE A 26 -6.46 -5.22 16.97
CA PHE A 26 -5.23 -5.70 16.34
C PHE A 26 -4.52 -6.78 17.16
N ASN A 27 -4.50 -6.65 18.48
CA ASN A 27 -3.91 -7.66 19.35
C ASN A 27 -4.69 -8.98 19.29
N THR A 28 -6.02 -8.91 19.34
CA THR A 28 -6.88 -10.10 19.19
C THR A 28 -6.62 -10.82 17.85
N ILE A 29 -6.49 -10.07 16.76
CA ILE A 29 -6.17 -10.65 15.44
C ILE A 29 -4.77 -11.27 15.43
N ARG A 30 -3.76 -10.60 16.02
CA ARG A 30 -2.39 -11.13 16.14
C ARG A 30 -2.35 -12.44 16.92
N ASP A 31 -3.06 -12.51 18.04
CA ASP A 31 -3.13 -13.71 18.88
C ASP A 31 -3.67 -14.90 18.09
N VAL A 32 -4.72 -14.67 17.28
CA VAL A 32 -5.27 -15.70 16.39
C VAL A 32 -4.25 -16.11 15.32
N TYR A 33 -3.59 -15.16 14.66
CA TYR A 33 -2.57 -15.49 13.67
C TYR A 33 -1.41 -16.30 14.25
N HIS A 34 -0.94 -15.93 15.45
CA HIS A 34 0.11 -16.69 16.15
C HIS A 34 -0.33 -18.10 16.49
N LEU A 35 -1.60 -18.27 16.92
CA LEU A 35 -2.15 -19.61 17.22
C LEU A 35 -2.08 -20.56 16.03
N TYR A 36 -2.26 -20.04 14.81
CA TYR A 36 -2.16 -20.81 13.56
C TYR A 36 -0.77 -20.82 12.93
N GLY A 37 0.25 -20.33 13.64
CA GLY A 37 1.64 -20.36 13.20
C GLY A 37 2.00 -19.32 12.12
N PHE A 38 1.20 -18.27 11.95
CA PHE A 38 1.55 -17.18 11.05
C PHE A 38 2.61 -16.25 11.65
N GLN A 39 3.57 -15.87 10.85
CA GLN A 39 4.68 -14.98 11.22
C GLN A 39 4.40 -13.56 10.73
N GLN A 40 4.67 -12.57 11.56
CA GLN A 40 4.52 -11.17 11.18
C GLN A 40 5.65 -10.74 10.26
N ILE A 41 5.28 -10.08 9.16
CA ILE A 41 6.20 -9.29 8.35
C ILE A 41 5.67 -7.87 8.17
N GLU A 42 6.54 -6.96 7.75
CA GLU A 42 6.19 -5.62 7.32
C GLU A 42 6.90 -5.31 6.00
N THR A 43 6.23 -4.57 5.14
CA THR A 43 6.79 -4.06 3.89
C THR A 43 6.73 -2.54 3.89
N PRO A 44 7.57 -1.84 3.12
CA PRO A 44 7.50 -0.39 3.01
C PRO A 44 6.13 0.13 2.56
N ALA A 45 5.76 1.32 3.03
CA ALA A 45 4.55 2.00 2.56
C ALA A 45 4.64 2.39 1.07
N MET A 46 5.86 2.68 0.61
CA MET A 46 6.17 3.04 -0.76
C MET A 46 6.70 1.83 -1.52
N GLU A 47 6.20 1.63 -2.73
CA GLU A 47 6.67 0.66 -3.70
C GLU A 47 7.05 1.35 -5.01
N MET A 48 7.91 0.72 -5.81
CA MET A 48 8.17 1.19 -7.17
C MET A 48 6.88 1.10 -8.00
N LEU A 49 6.57 2.14 -8.78
CA LEU A 49 5.39 2.11 -9.64
C LEU A 49 5.43 0.96 -10.66
N SER A 50 6.63 0.56 -11.12
CA SER A 50 6.80 -0.62 -11.97
C SER A 50 6.35 -1.93 -11.29
N THR A 51 6.38 -2.00 -9.96
CA THR A 51 5.86 -3.13 -9.19
C THR A 51 4.34 -3.07 -9.03
N LEU A 52 3.79 -1.86 -8.85
CA LEU A 52 2.37 -1.66 -8.58
C LEU A 52 1.51 -1.65 -9.86
N MET A 53 1.98 -1.00 -10.92
CA MET A 53 1.23 -0.78 -12.16
C MET A 53 0.92 -2.10 -12.90
N GLY A 54 -0.26 -2.14 -13.52
CA GLY A 54 -0.74 -3.30 -14.30
C GLY A 54 -1.17 -4.51 -13.47
N LYS A 55 -1.13 -4.42 -12.13
CA LYS A 55 -1.52 -5.54 -11.24
C LYS A 55 -3.01 -5.51 -10.86
N TYR A 56 -3.62 -4.32 -10.89
CA TYR A 56 -5.00 -4.09 -10.47
C TYR A 56 -5.93 -3.76 -11.65
N GLY A 57 -5.43 -3.91 -12.91
CA GLY A 57 -6.11 -3.46 -14.12
C GLY A 57 -6.14 -1.93 -14.26
N GLU A 58 -6.66 -1.42 -15.37
CA GLU A 58 -6.67 0.02 -15.66
C GLU A 58 -7.40 0.87 -14.62
N GLU A 59 -8.48 0.34 -14.04
CA GLU A 59 -9.23 1.05 -13.00
C GLU A 59 -8.45 1.13 -11.70
N GLY A 60 -7.78 0.03 -11.29
CA GLY A 60 -6.94 0.01 -10.11
C GLY A 60 -5.74 0.94 -10.24
N ASP A 61 -5.11 0.99 -11.40
CA ASP A 61 -3.97 1.87 -11.66
C ASP A 61 -4.33 3.36 -11.53
N LYS A 62 -5.59 3.73 -11.78
CA LYS A 62 -6.11 5.09 -11.57
C LYS A 62 -6.28 5.43 -10.08
N LEU A 63 -6.39 4.42 -9.23
CA LEU A 63 -6.57 4.58 -7.79
C LEU A 63 -5.27 4.57 -7.00
N LEU A 64 -4.12 4.36 -7.67
CA LEU A 64 -2.80 4.45 -7.04
C LEU A 64 -2.44 5.89 -6.71
N PHE A 65 -2.05 6.14 -5.47
CA PHE A 65 -1.37 7.38 -5.09
C PHE A 65 0.07 7.33 -5.60
N LYS A 66 0.36 8.17 -6.58
CA LYS A 66 1.71 8.33 -7.14
C LYS A 66 2.48 9.38 -6.34
N ILE A 67 3.73 9.11 -6.05
CA ILE A 67 4.61 10.00 -5.29
C ILE A 67 5.53 10.71 -6.28
N GLN A 68 5.43 12.03 -6.31
CA GLN A 68 6.29 12.87 -7.12
C GLN A 68 7.75 12.74 -6.66
N ASN A 69 8.67 12.63 -7.61
CA ASN A 69 10.10 12.57 -7.33
C ASN A 69 10.57 13.84 -6.63
N SER A 70 11.54 13.71 -5.73
CA SER A 70 12.18 14.84 -5.07
C SER A 70 13.19 15.52 -5.99
N GLY A 71 13.46 16.79 -5.75
CA GLY A 71 14.43 17.58 -6.54
C GLY A 71 13.84 18.12 -7.83
N ASP A 72 14.68 18.28 -8.85
CA ASP A 72 14.26 18.76 -10.15
C ASP A 72 13.64 17.63 -10.99
N TYR A 73 12.34 17.41 -10.81
CA TYR A 73 11.57 16.39 -11.53
C TYR A 73 11.25 16.77 -12.99
N PHE A 74 11.60 18.00 -13.43
CA PHE A 74 11.57 18.40 -14.82
C PHE A 74 12.83 18.03 -15.57
N SER A 75 13.93 17.74 -14.87
CA SER A 75 15.16 17.32 -15.51
C SER A 75 14.93 16.03 -16.31
N GLY A 76 15.31 16.03 -17.56
CA GLY A 76 15.10 14.89 -18.48
C GLY A 76 13.77 14.87 -19.21
N LEU A 77 12.94 15.92 -19.08
CA LEU A 77 11.77 16.13 -19.93
C LEU A 77 12.08 17.08 -21.08
N THR A 78 11.53 16.79 -22.24
CA THR A 78 11.55 17.71 -23.38
C THR A 78 10.37 18.67 -23.31
N ASP A 79 10.52 19.86 -23.95
CA ASP A 79 9.42 20.82 -24.07
C ASP A 79 8.19 20.19 -24.77
N GLU A 80 8.42 19.33 -25.76
CA GLU A 80 7.35 18.60 -26.44
C GLU A 80 6.57 17.67 -25.48
N GLU A 81 7.25 16.97 -24.61
CA GLU A 81 6.61 16.12 -23.58
C GLU A 81 5.77 16.95 -22.62
N LEU A 82 6.28 18.09 -22.17
CA LEU A 82 5.55 19.02 -21.30
C LEU A 82 4.32 19.62 -21.99
N LEU A 83 4.48 20.05 -23.25
CA LEU A 83 3.40 20.63 -24.04
C LEU A 83 2.33 19.62 -24.46
N SER A 84 2.65 18.33 -24.46
CA SER A 84 1.70 17.25 -24.79
C SER A 84 0.51 17.19 -23.84
N ARG A 85 0.65 17.69 -22.60
CA ARG A 85 -0.36 17.63 -21.51
C ARG A 85 -0.90 16.22 -21.24
N ASN A 86 -0.15 15.19 -21.64
CA ASN A 86 -0.53 13.81 -21.39
C ASN A 86 -0.19 13.44 -19.96
N ALA A 87 -1.19 13.54 -19.08
CA ALA A 87 -1.01 13.30 -17.63
C ALA A 87 -0.46 11.90 -17.31
N ALA A 88 -0.85 10.86 -18.05
CA ALA A 88 -0.37 9.50 -17.81
C ALA A 88 1.12 9.37 -18.16
N LYS A 89 1.53 9.89 -19.33
CA LYS A 89 2.93 9.90 -19.78
C LYS A 89 3.80 10.75 -18.86
N LEU A 90 3.33 11.93 -18.47
CA LEU A 90 4.06 12.80 -17.55
C LEU A 90 4.18 12.18 -16.16
N ALA A 91 3.10 11.57 -15.64
CA ALA A 91 3.13 10.93 -14.32
C ALA A 91 4.18 9.80 -14.25
N SER A 92 4.41 9.04 -15.32
CA SER A 92 5.46 8.01 -15.36
C SER A 92 6.88 8.58 -15.30
N LYS A 93 7.06 9.83 -15.70
CA LYS A 93 8.34 10.56 -15.63
C LYS A 93 8.55 11.25 -14.28
N PHE A 94 7.48 11.80 -13.70
CA PHE A 94 7.52 12.52 -12.42
C PHE A 94 7.51 11.63 -11.19
N CYS A 95 7.00 10.41 -11.32
CA CYS A 95 6.74 9.51 -10.22
C CYS A 95 7.37 8.14 -10.48
N GLU A 96 8.39 7.80 -9.74
CA GLU A 96 8.97 6.45 -9.74
C GLU A 96 8.31 5.54 -8.72
N LYS A 97 7.66 6.12 -7.71
CA LYS A 97 7.10 5.44 -6.55
C LYS A 97 5.63 5.76 -6.38
N GLY A 98 4.93 4.87 -5.70
CA GLY A 98 3.56 5.09 -5.24
C GLY A 98 3.33 4.52 -3.86
N LEU A 99 2.23 4.90 -3.23
CA LEU A 99 1.78 4.25 -2.00
C LEU A 99 1.14 2.91 -2.35
N ARG A 100 1.44 1.88 -1.56
CA ARG A 100 0.85 0.55 -1.76
C ARG A 100 -0.66 0.60 -1.69
N TYR A 101 -1.30 -0.06 -2.63
CA TYR A 101 -2.75 -0.15 -2.75
C TYR A 101 -3.36 -1.25 -1.88
N ASP A 102 -2.61 -2.33 -1.70
CA ASP A 102 -2.90 -3.49 -0.84
C ASP A 102 -1.60 -4.04 -0.24
N LEU A 103 -1.68 -5.18 0.44
CA LEU A 103 -0.53 -5.88 0.99
C LEU A 103 -0.09 -7.07 0.13
N THR A 104 -0.86 -7.49 -0.86
CA THR A 104 -0.60 -8.67 -1.70
C THR A 104 0.58 -8.45 -2.65
N VAL A 105 0.60 -7.35 -3.39
CA VAL A 105 1.69 -7.05 -4.34
C VAL A 105 3.02 -6.81 -3.62
N PRO A 106 3.11 -6.00 -2.54
CA PRO A 106 4.30 -5.91 -1.72
C PRO A 106 4.78 -7.25 -1.15
N PHE A 107 3.84 -8.11 -0.74
CA PHE A 107 4.17 -9.46 -0.27
C PHE A 107 4.74 -10.34 -1.37
N ALA A 108 4.15 -10.34 -2.56
CA ALA A 108 4.68 -11.11 -3.70
C ALA A 108 6.11 -10.67 -4.04
N ARG A 109 6.38 -9.36 -4.05
CA ARG A 109 7.74 -8.82 -4.23
C ARG A 109 8.66 -9.29 -3.10
N TYR A 110 8.21 -9.25 -1.84
CA TYR A 110 8.97 -9.71 -0.68
C TYR A 110 9.39 -11.18 -0.84
N VAL A 111 8.44 -12.06 -1.19
CA VAL A 111 8.71 -13.51 -1.40
C VAL A 111 9.77 -13.72 -2.49
N VAL A 112 9.68 -12.99 -3.61
CA VAL A 112 10.64 -13.12 -4.70
C VAL A 112 12.05 -12.66 -4.26
N MET A 113 12.14 -11.55 -3.53
CA MET A 113 13.42 -10.98 -3.11
C MET A 113 14.10 -11.78 -1.99
N HIS A 114 13.33 -12.48 -1.16
CA HIS A 114 13.82 -13.23 0.00
C HIS A 114 13.64 -14.75 -0.15
N ARG A 115 13.50 -15.22 -1.40
CA ARG A 115 13.18 -16.62 -1.67
C ARG A 115 14.16 -17.61 -1.01
N ASP A 116 15.43 -17.27 -0.98
CA ASP A 116 16.49 -18.12 -0.44
C ASP A 116 16.58 -18.06 1.11
N GLU A 117 15.90 -17.10 1.72
CA GLU A 117 15.83 -16.90 3.16
C GLU A 117 14.56 -17.50 3.78
N ILE A 118 13.52 -17.71 2.95
CA ILE A 118 12.20 -18.18 3.37
C ILE A 118 12.14 -19.70 3.40
N THR A 119 11.67 -20.25 4.52
CA THR A 119 11.32 -21.68 4.61
C THR A 119 9.87 -21.87 4.20
N PHE A 120 9.62 -22.72 3.21
CA PHE A 120 8.27 -23.06 2.72
C PHE A 120 7.73 -24.32 3.41
N PRO A 121 6.39 -24.43 3.64
CA PRO A 121 5.37 -23.40 3.39
C PRO A 121 5.52 -22.20 4.32
N PHE A 122 5.43 -21.01 3.76
CA PHE A 122 5.55 -19.77 4.49
C PHE A 122 4.18 -19.20 4.83
N LYS A 123 3.85 -19.14 6.12
CA LYS A 123 2.63 -18.54 6.66
C LYS A 123 2.98 -17.16 7.18
N ARG A 124 2.50 -16.10 6.51
CA ARG A 124 2.74 -14.72 6.93
C ARG A 124 1.47 -13.98 7.26
N TYR A 125 1.53 -13.01 8.14
CA TYR A 125 0.50 -11.99 8.28
C TYR A 125 1.09 -10.59 8.28
N GLN A 126 0.27 -9.61 7.88
CA GLN A 126 0.56 -8.19 7.97
C GLN A 126 -0.66 -7.43 8.49
N ILE A 127 -0.41 -6.44 9.38
CA ILE A 127 -1.42 -5.48 9.83
C ILE A 127 -0.83 -4.10 9.58
N GLN A 128 -1.11 -3.55 8.41
CA GLN A 128 -0.50 -2.31 7.96
C GLN A 128 -1.48 -1.43 7.18
N PRO A 129 -1.24 -0.10 7.10
CA PRO A 129 -2.08 0.81 6.33
C PRO A 129 -1.85 0.62 4.82
N VAL A 130 -2.91 0.87 4.05
CA VAL A 130 -2.90 0.93 2.58
C VAL A 130 -3.63 2.19 2.13
N TRP A 131 -3.40 2.60 0.88
CA TRP A 131 -3.91 3.86 0.34
C TRP A 131 -4.58 3.65 -1.00
N ARG A 132 -5.81 4.15 -1.13
CA ARG A 132 -6.58 4.11 -2.38
C ARG A 132 -7.19 5.47 -2.68
N ALA A 133 -6.98 5.98 -3.89
CA ALA A 133 -7.50 7.28 -4.32
C ALA A 133 -9.02 7.26 -4.64
N ASP A 134 -9.75 6.36 -4.04
CA ASP A 134 -11.20 6.25 -4.17
C ASP A 134 -11.93 7.54 -3.78
N ARG A 135 -13.14 7.70 -4.31
CA ARG A 135 -14.03 8.76 -3.84
C ARG A 135 -14.45 8.48 -2.40
N PRO A 136 -14.08 9.33 -1.43
CA PRO A 136 -14.43 9.11 -0.04
C PRO A 136 -15.94 9.13 0.17
N GLN A 137 -16.43 8.18 0.97
CA GLN A 137 -17.82 8.11 1.42
C GLN A 137 -17.88 7.48 2.80
N LYS A 138 -19.07 7.42 3.42
CA LYS A 138 -19.23 6.82 4.74
C LYS A 138 -18.70 5.37 4.75
N GLY A 139 -17.74 5.08 5.63
CA GLY A 139 -17.12 3.76 5.75
C GLY A 139 -16.05 3.45 4.70
N ARG A 140 -15.78 4.36 3.74
CA ARG A 140 -14.75 4.18 2.72
C ARG A 140 -13.75 5.33 2.78
N TYR A 141 -12.58 5.02 3.31
CA TYR A 141 -11.47 5.97 3.48
C TYR A 141 -10.41 5.77 2.40
N ARG A 142 -9.58 6.80 2.22
CA ARG A 142 -8.40 6.72 1.34
C ARG A 142 -7.18 6.13 2.01
N GLU A 143 -7.17 6.14 3.33
CA GLU A 143 -6.17 5.48 4.17
C GLU A 143 -6.89 4.57 5.16
N PHE A 144 -6.55 3.30 5.17
CA PHE A 144 -7.13 2.31 6.07
C PHE A 144 -6.18 1.14 6.29
N TYR A 145 -6.41 0.36 7.33
CA TYR A 145 -5.60 -0.82 7.62
C TYR A 145 -6.19 -2.07 6.97
N GLN A 146 -5.31 -2.91 6.44
CA GLN A 146 -5.61 -4.29 6.12
C GLN A 146 -4.95 -5.22 7.14
N CYS A 147 -5.63 -6.33 7.41
CA CYS A 147 -5.14 -7.45 8.21
C CYS A 147 -5.16 -8.65 7.28
N ASP A 148 -4.05 -8.95 6.66
CA ASP A 148 -3.92 -9.99 5.65
C ASP A 148 -3.10 -11.17 6.19
N ALA A 149 -3.52 -12.38 5.90
CA ALA A 149 -2.79 -13.61 6.17
C ALA A 149 -2.77 -14.49 4.92
N ASP A 150 -1.58 -14.93 4.52
CA ASP A 150 -1.37 -15.77 3.34
C ASP A 150 -0.43 -16.91 3.63
N VAL A 151 -0.61 -17.99 2.88
CA VAL A 151 0.29 -19.15 2.85
C VAL A 151 0.87 -19.29 1.44
N VAL A 152 2.19 -19.41 1.34
CA VAL A 152 2.90 -19.59 0.07
C VAL A 152 3.74 -20.86 0.14
N GLY A 153 3.77 -21.60 -1.01
CA GLY A 153 4.59 -22.80 -1.13
C GLY A 153 3.89 -24.09 -0.69
N SER A 154 2.55 -24.04 -0.58
CA SER A 154 1.72 -25.24 -0.38
C SER A 154 0.38 -25.06 -1.05
N ASP A 155 -0.10 -26.11 -1.68
CA ASP A 155 -1.44 -26.25 -2.27
C ASP A 155 -2.40 -27.08 -1.38
N SER A 156 -1.95 -27.45 -0.19
CA SER A 156 -2.77 -28.14 0.81
C SER A 156 -3.87 -27.24 1.36
N LEU A 157 -5.08 -27.74 1.43
CA LEU A 157 -6.22 -27.08 2.08
C LEU A 157 -6.19 -27.17 3.62
N LEU A 158 -5.18 -27.85 4.20
CA LEU A 158 -5.02 -28.05 5.64
C LEU A 158 -4.00 -27.08 6.27
N ASN A 159 -3.66 -25.98 5.57
CA ASN A 159 -2.73 -24.97 6.08
C ASN A 159 -3.39 -24.03 7.11
#